data_e28665d9b54c05dcd8dabf9a2d104a60
#
_entry.id   e28665d9b54c05dcd8dabf9a2d104a60
#
_cell.length_a   1.000
_cell.length_b   1.000
_cell.length_c   1.000
_cell.angle_alpha   90.00
_cell.angle_beta   90.00
_cell.angle_gamma   90.00
#
_symmetry.space_group_name_H-M   'P 1'
#
loop_
_entity.id
_entity.type
_entity.pdbx_description
1 polymer ?
#
loop_
_entity_poly.entity_id
_entity_poly.type
_entity_poly.pdbx_seq_one_letter_code
_entity_poly.pdbx_strand_id
1 'polypeptide(L)'
;MILEIELNHSSLKKGQNVTEEEILMEISRLEREASYQSTINKVSKVALNSIYGVLGYHSFILYDREIARSVSEQSSHVIRYTILFFNRYFQQRFPNHRELHAKMGITKCDPIDFNAVNYADTDSVFIRYKDIMDKTDYKGTLEEFVFDIGENDLNDCVKDMLVGYIRKFNGFQQKIDGQRSMKLAFEMICHNVLWTSKKKYIKNISWEEGVYFKPLENVEVKGLDINKSSTPKFVRELLRETVHYILQHRELNLRDFIDHVKMQKSKFESANVEDVAISQRVNGYEKYVITAKDGVFEYVKGVTIQIRASSVYNAELTKSKYKHKYQQIRSGMKIQYYYSTDPRSDVFAFVNGDPCYEFLYPIDYSKQFEMLYLSPLNKIITSIGVQALPVSLIAFDPLW
;
A
#
# COMPACT_ATOMS: atom_id res chain seq x y z
N MET A 1 -7.34 -6.57 -21.30
CA MET A 1 -7.37 -7.87 -22.00
C MET A 1 -7.08 -8.91 -20.92
N ILE A 2 -8.11 -9.28 -20.18
CA ILE A 2 -8.06 -10.43 -19.28
C ILE A 2 -8.34 -11.60 -20.20
N LEU A 3 -7.33 -12.41 -20.46
CA LEU A 3 -7.52 -13.74 -21.01
C LEU A 3 -8.34 -14.52 -19.98
N GLU A 4 -9.56 -14.92 -20.29
CA GLU A 4 -10.22 -16.03 -19.65
C GLU A 4 -9.35 -17.25 -19.91
N ILE A 5 -8.45 -17.52 -18.99
CA ILE A 5 -7.73 -18.79 -18.94
C ILE A 5 -8.71 -19.76 -18.34
N GLU A 6 -9.40 -20.55 -19.18
CA GLU A 6 -10.06 -21.76 -18.71
C GLU A 6 -9.00 -22.59 -18.01
N LEU A 7 -9.17 -22.79 -16.70
CA LEU A 7 -8.30 -23.63 -15.85
C LEU A 7 -8.47 -25.11 -16.20
N ASN A 8 -8.11 -25.49 -17.42
CA ASN A 8 -7.95 -26.87 -17.84
C ASN A 8 -6.46 -27.25 -17.93
N HIS A 9 -5.65 -26.74 -17.01
CA HIS A 9 -4.19 -26.89 -17.09
C HIS A 9 -3.59 -27.99 -16.21
N SER A 10 -4.39 -28.75 -15.44
CA SER A 10 -3.84 -29.88 -14.72
C SER A 10 -3.62 -31.05 -15.68
N SER A 11 -2.40 -31.56 -15.73
CA SER A 11 -2.06 -32.78 -16.46
C SER A 11 -2.63 -34.04 -15.80
N LEU A 12 -3.15 -33.93 -14.57
CA LEU A 12 -3.70 -35.02 -13.77
C LEU A 12 -5.18 -35.23 -14.10
N LYS A 13 -5.51 -36.43 -14.58
CA LYS A 13 -6.92 -36.77 -14.91
C LYS A 13 -7.67 -37.23 -13.66
N LYS A 14 -8.92 -36.76 -13.54
CA LYS A 14 -9.84 -37.15 -12.48
C LYS A 14 -10.07 -38.66 -12.49
N GLY A 15 -9.72 -39.38 -11.41
CA GLY A 15 -9.93 -40.83 -11.28
C GLY A 15 -8.71 -41.72 -11.46
N GLN A 16 -7.50 -41.19 -11.62
CA GLN A 16 -6.25 -41.95 -11.57
C GLN A 16 -5.71 -42.00 -10.13
N ASN A 17 -5.10 -43.14 -9.75
CA ASN A 17 -4.29 -43.21 -8.53
C ASN A 17 -3.01 -42.40 -8.75
N VAL A 18 -2.99 -41.19 -8.21
CA VAL A 18 -1.87 -40.24 -8.34
C VAL A 18 -1.02 -40.33 -7.10
N THR A 19 0.28 -40.44 -7.25
CA THR A 19 1.23 -40.47 -6.13
C THR A 19 1.42 -39.06 -5.55
N GLU A 20 1.84 -38.99 -4.28
CA GLU A 20 2.14 -37.71 -3.63
C GLU A 20 3.23 -36.93 -4.38
N GLU A 21 4.23 -37.63 -4.93
CA GLU A 21 5.30 -37.01 -5.76
C GLU A 21 4.75 -36.39 -7.05
N GLU A 22 3.82 -37.05 -7.73
CA GLU A 22 3.18 -36.50 -8.94
C GLU A 22 2.35 -35.26 -8.63
N ILE A 23 1.66 -35.24 -7.50
CA ILE A 23 0.91 -34.02 -7.04
C ILE A 23 1.87 -32.89 -6.76
N LEU A 24 2.97 -33.13 -6.04
CA LEU A 24 3.98 -32.09 -5.72
C LEU A 24 4.66 -31.55 -6.98
N MET A 25 4.98 -32.43 -7.94
CA MET A 25 5.53 -31.98 -9.22
C MET A 25 4.55 -31.10 -10.00
N GLU A 26 3.27 -31.48 -10.04
CA GLU A 26 2.25 -30.72 -10.73
C GLU A 26 1.98 -29.35 -10.05
N ILE A 27 1.93 -29.31 -8.71
CA ILE A 27 1.86 -28.06 -7.94
C ILE A 27 3.04 -27.16 -8.32
N SER A 28 4.27 -27.67 -8.28
CA SER A 28 5.47 -26.90 -8.62
C SER A 28 5.47 -26.41 -10.08
N ARG A 29 4.87 -27.17 -10.99
CA ARG A 29 4.68 -26.77 -12.40
C ARG A 29 3.70 -25.62 -12.52
N LEU A 30 2.54 -25.76 -11.87
CA LEU A 30 1.47 -24.76 -11.88
C LEU A 30 1.92 -23.45 -11.21
N GLU A 31 2.65 -23.51 -10.10
CA GLU A 31 3.23 -22.34 -9.45
C GLU A 31 4.21 -21.57 -10.35
N ARG A 32 5.07 -22.30 -11.07
CA ARG A 32 5.99 -21.70 -12.05
C ARG A 32 5.24 -21.04 -13.20
N GLU A 33 4.22 -21.69 -13.72
CA GLU A 33 3.40 -21.15 -14.80
C GLU A 33 2.63 -19.89 -14.35
N ALA A 34 2.02 -19.93 -13.17
CA ALA A 34 1.35 -18.78 -12.57
C ALA A 34 2.32 -17.60 -12.34
N SER A 35 3.53 -17.88 -11.85
CA SER A 35 4.59 -16.87 -11.68
C SER A 35 5.02 -16.25 -13.02
N TYR A 36 5.16 -17.08 -14.06
CA TYR A 36 5.50 -16.62 -15.41
C TYR A 36 4.41 -15.73 -15.99
N GLN A 37 3.13 -16.13 -15.91
CA GLN A 37 1.99 -15.34 -16.38
C GLN A 37 1.86 -14.02 -15.61
N SER A 38 2.04 -14.06 -14.29
CA SER A 38 2.07 -12.86 -13.45
C SER A 38 3.16 -11.89 -13.89
N THR A 39 4.34 -12.40 -14.24
CA THR A 39 5.46 -11.59 -14.72
C THR A 39 5.16 -10.94 -16.08
N ILE A 40 4.61 -11.70 -17.04
CA ILE A 40 4.17 -11.18 -18.34
C ILE A 40 3.15 -10.07 -18.16
N ASN A 41 2.13 -10.30 -17.32
CA ASN A 41 1.11 -9.29 -17.05
C ASN A 41 1.69 -8.01 -16.46
N LYS A 42 2.63 -8.14 -15.49
CA LYS A 42 3.32 -6.98 -14.92
C LYS A 42 4.14 -6.21 -15.94
N VAL A 43 4.92 -6.91 -16.77
CA VAL A 43 5.74 -6.29 -17.83
C VAL A 43 4.85 -5.58 -18.85
N SER A 44 3.79 -6.24 -19.30
CA SER A 44 2.83 -5.66 -20.24
C SER A 44 2.14 -4.40 -19.67
N LYS A 45 1.71 -4.46 -18.41
CA LYS A 45 1.12 -3.30 -17.71
C LYS A 45 2.11 -2.14 -17.60
N VAL A 46 3.38 -2.41 -17.26
CA VAL A 46 4.44 -1.40 -17.19
C VAL A 46 4.71 -0.81 -18.58
N ALA A 47 4.80 -1.62 -19.62
CA ALA A 47 5.03 -1.16 -20.99
C ALA A 47 3.89 -0.24 -21.47
N LEU A 48 2.63 -0.64 -21.29
CA LEU A 48 1.46 0.16 -21.67
C LEU A 48 1.40 1.50 -20.91
N ASN A 49 1.65 1.47 -19.59
CA ASN A 49 1.65 2.68 -18.77
C ASN A 49 2.84 3.61 -19.14
N SER A 50 3.97 3.05 -19.57
CA SER A 50 5.13 3.81 -20.01
C SER A 50 4.88 4.59 -21.29
N ILE A 51 4.09 4.06 -22.23
CA ILE A 51 3.73 4.76 -23.48
C ILE A 51 3.07 6.10 -23.17
N TYR A 52 2.10 6.12 -22.24
CA TYR A 52 1.49 7.36 -21.79
C TYR A 52 2.52 8.31 -21.14
N GLY A 53 3.37 7.78 -20.26
CA GLY A 53 4.38 8.57 -19.55
C GLY A 53 5.38 9.25 -20.50
N VAL A 54 5.83 8.54 -21.55
CA VAL A 54 6.80 9.08 -22.49
C VAL A 54 6.20 10.11 -23.46
N LEU A 55 4.90 10.05 -23.75
CA LEU A 55 4.21 11.10 -24.50
C LEU A 55 4.25 12.46 -23.80
N GLY A 56 4.29 12.48 -22.47
CA GLY A 56 4.44 13.69 -21.66
C GLY A 56 5.89 14.13 -21.44
N TYR A 57 6.89 13.37 -21.91
CA TYR A 57 8.31 13.65 -21.67
C TYR A 57 8.95 14.40 -22.85
N HIS A 58 9.32 15.64 -22.64
CA HIS A 58 9.77 16.59 -23.69
C HIS A 58 10.98 16.13 -24.53
N SER A 59 11.81 15.23 -24.04
CA SER A 59 12.96 14.68 -24.76
C SER A 59 12.65 13.39 -25.54
N PHE A 60 11.41 12.94 -25.53
CA PHE A 60 11.01 11.75 -26.26
C PHE A 60 10.61 12.08 -27.69
N ILE A 61 10.99 11.23 -28.65
CA ILE A 61 10.79 11.47 -30.09
C ILE A 61 9.30 11.63 -30.48
N LEU A 62 8.39 10.98 -29.75
CA LEU A 62 6.94 11.08 -29.95
C LEU A 62 6.27 11.98 -28.89
N TYR A 63 7.01 12.94 -28.32
CA TYR A 63 6.46 13.88 -27.37
C TYR A 63 5.30 14.66 -27.97
N ASP A 64 4.14 14.55 -27.32
CA ASP A 64 2.96 15.34 -27.64
C ASP A 64 2.20 15.68 -26.33
N ARG A 65 2.34 16.92 -25.90
CA ARG A 65 1.74 17.40 -24.66
C ARG A 65 0.22 17.37 -24.72
N GLU A 66 -0.37 17.66 -25.86
CA GLU A 66 -1.82 17.74 -26.01
C GLU A 66 -2.45 16.34 -25.96
N ILE A 67 -1.82 15.36 -26.60
CA ILE A 67 -2.24 13.96 -26.48
C ILE A 67 -2.15 13.48 -25.03
N ALA A 68 -1.00 13.70 -24.38
CA ALA A 68 -0.82 13.30 -22.97
C ALA A 68 -1.84 13.95 -22.03
N ARG A 69 -2.14 15.24 -22.25
CA ARG A 69 -3.17 15.98 -21.52
C ARG A 69 -4.56 15.41 -21.78
N SER A 70 -4.90 15.18 -23.04
CA SER A 70 -6.21 14.64 -23.45
C SER A 70 -6.49 13.27 -22.82
N VAL A 71 -5.49 12.38 -22.76
CA VAL A 71 -5.62 11.07 -22.08
C VAL A 71 -5.92 11.24 -20.60
N SER A 72 -5.22 12.14 -19.89
CA SER A 72 -5.46 12.41 -18.47
C SER A 72 -6.84 13.01 -18.22
N GLU A 73 -7.26 13.99 -19.01
CA GLU A 73 -8.56 14.65 -18.88
C GLU A 73 -9.69 13.67 -19.17
N GLN A 74 -9.55 12.84 -20.19
CA GLN A 74 -10.53 11.81 -20.54
C GLN A 74 -10.66 10.77 -19.42
N SER A 75 -9.55 10.29 -18.87
CA SER A 75 -9.57 9.35 -17.74
C SER A 75 -10.26 9.96 -16.52
N SER A 76 -9.97 11.22 -16.20
CA SER A 76 -10.63 11.95 -15.12
C SER A 76 -12.13 12.14 -15.37
N HIS A 77 -12.54 12.32 -16.62
CA HIS A 77 -13.94 12.45 -16.97
C HIS A 77 -14.69 11.11 -16.84
N VAL A 78 -14.09 10.01 -17.28
CA VAL A 78 -14.66 8.66 -17.14
C VAL A 78 -14.89 8.33 -15.67
N ILE A 79 -13.90 8.51 -14.82
CA ILE A 79 -14.06 8.16 -13.40
C ILE A 79 -15.13 9.00 -12.70
N ARG A 80 -15.22 10.29 -13.01
CA ARG A 80 -16.30 11.16 -12.49
C ARG A 80 -17.68 10.70 -12.95
N TYR A 81 -17.81 10.31 -14.23
CA TYR A 81 -19.06 9.78 -14.77
C TYR A 81 -19.44 8.48 -14.09
N THR A 82 -18.48 7.60 -13.85
CA THR A 82 -18.66 6.34 -13.13
C THR A 82 -19.11 6.56 -11.68
N ILE A 83 -18.53 7.52 -10.97
CA ILE A 83 -18.96 7.89 -9.60
C ILE A 83 -20.43 8.34 -9.61
N LEU A 84 -20.82 9.22 -10.53
CA LEU A 84 -22.19 9.69 -10.65
C LEU A 84 -23.16 8.57 -10.99
N PHE A 85 -22.73 7.63 -11.85
CA PHE A 85 -23.53 6.46 -12.19
C PHE A 85 -23.82 5.58 -10.97
N PHE A 86 -22.77 5.18 -10.21
CA PHE A 86 -22.98 4.33 -9.03
C PHE A 86 -23.82 5.01 -7.95
N ASN A 87 -23.59 6.30 -7.69
CA ASN A 87 -24.42 7.04 -6.73
C ASN A 87 -25.90 7.06 -7.15
N ARG A 88 -26.20 7.35 -8.43
CA ARG A 88 -27.56 7.34 -8.96
C ARG A 88 -28.18 5.94 -8.97
N TYR A 89 -27.39 4.92 -9.33
CA TYR A 89 -27.86 3.53 -9.31
C TYR A 89 -28.35 3.14 -7.92
N PHE A 90 -27.55 3.35 -6.89
CA PHE A 90 -27.93 2.97 -5.53
C PHE A 90 -28.95 3.90 -4.88
N GLN A 91 -28.99 5.17 -5.23
CA GLN A 91 -29.98 6.11 -4.69
C GLN A 91 -31.35 6.03 -5.37
N GLN A 92 -31.40 5.70 -6.66
CA GLN A 92 -32.63 5.82 -7.44
C GLN A 92 -33.11 4.50 -8.03
N ARG A 93 -32.22 3.68 -8.62
CA ARG A 93 -32.63 2.44 -9.29
C ARG A 93 -32.75 1.28 -8.30
N PHE A 94 -31.70 0.98 -7.55
CA PHE A 94 -31.68 -0.16 -6.64
C PHE A 94 -32.86 -0.18 -5.65
N PRO A 95 -33.18 0.91 -4.90
CA PRO A 95 -34.28 0.86 -3.94
C PRO A 95 -35.66 0.57 -4.57
N ASN A 96 -35.81 0.85 -5.85
CA ASN A 96 -37.08 0.67 -6.57
C ASN A 96 -37.10 -0.59 -7.46
N HIS A 97 -36.03 -1.39 -7.48
CA HIS A 97 -35.88 -2.53 -8.40
C HIS A 97 -36.55 -3.80 -7.86
N ARG A 98 -37.88 -3.88 -7.91
CA ARG A 98 -38.66 -4.98 -7.33
C ARG A 98 -38.29 -6.38 -7.82
N GLU A 99 -37.94 -6.53 -9.11
CA GLU A 99 -37.55 -7.84 -9.68
C GLU A 99 -36.19 -8.31 -9.10
N LEU A 100 -35.23 -7.41 -8.97
CA LEU A 100 -33.96 -7.70 -8.34
C LEU A 100 -34.14 -8.06 -6.86
N HIS A 101 -34.92 -7.28 -6.13
CA HIS A 101 -35.25 -7.55 -4.74
C HIS A 101 -35.89 -8.90 -4.54
N ALA A 102 -36.85 -9.27 -5.41
CA ALA A 102 -37.49 -10.59 -5.35
C ALA A 102 -36.49 -11.74 -5.55
N LYS A 103 -35.54 -11.59 -6.48
CA LYS A 103 -34.47 -12.59 -6.71
C LYS A 103 -33.54 -12.71 -5.50
N MET A 104 -33.23 -11.59 -4.84
CA MET A 104 -32.36 -11.53 -3.69
C MET A 104 -33.08 -11.85 -2.35
N GLY A 105 -34.39 -12.07 -2.36
CA GLY A 105 -35.19 -12.27 -1.14
C GLY A 105 -35.33 -11.02 -0.27
N ILE A 106 -35.14 -9.83 -0.84
CA ILE A 106 -35.33 -8.54 -0.17
C ILE A 106 -36.81 -8.18 -0.21
N THR A 107 -37.39 -7.97 0.96
CA THR A 107 -38.83 -7.53 1.07
C THR A 107 -38.91 -6.07 1.47
N LYS A 108 -37.87 -5.52 2.09
CA LYS A 108 -37.81 -4.13 2.52
C LYS A 108 -36.47 -3.50 2.10
N CYS A 109 -36.54 -2.31 1.53
CA CYS A 109 -35.41 -1.46 1.22
C CYS A 109 -35.73 -0.02 1.63
N ASP A 110 -34.99 0.50 2.59
CA ASP A 110 -35.11 1.90 3.01
C ASP A 110 -34.39 2.82 1.99
N PRO A 111 -34.77 4.10 1.90
CA PRO A 111 -34.11 5.05 1.01
C PRO A 111 -32.60 5.15 1.29
N ILE A 112 -31.80 5.18 0.23
CA ILE A 112 -30.34 5.40 0.30
C ILE A 112 -30.08 6.87 0.02
N ASP A 113 -29.84 7.65 1.07
CA ASP A 113 -29.69 9.10 1.08
C ASP A 113 -28.23 9.58 1.09
N PHE A 114 -27.29 8.65 1.00
CA PHE A 114 -25.84 8.92 0.98
C PHE A 114 -25.21 8.54 -0.38
N ASN A 115 -24.01 9.06 -0.63
CA ASN A 115 -23.21 8.64 -1.77
C ASN A 115 -22.69 7.22 -1.57
N ALA A 116 -23.01 6.32 -2.49
CA ALA A 116 -22.55 4.94 -2.47
C ALA A 116 -21.03 4.85 -2.65
N VAL A 117 -20.46 5.72 -3.50
CA VAL A 117 -19.00 5.80 -3.69
C VAL A 117 -18.41 6.71 -2.63
N ASN A 118 -17.49 6.17 -1.81
CA ASN A 118 -16.77 6.91 -0.78
C ASN A 118 -15.33 7.26 -1.15
N TYR A 119 -14.74 6.54 -2.10
CA TYR A 119 -13.40 6.83 -2.60
C TYR A 119 -13.23 6.40 -4.06
N ALA A 120 -12.41 7.15 -4.79
CA ALA A 120 -12.01 6.79 -6.15
C ALA A 120 -10.56 7.23 -6.39
N ASP A 121 -9.81 6.43 -7.14
CA ASP A 121 -8.43 6.75 -7.49
C ASP A 121 -8.12 6.28 -8.91
N THR A 122 -7.75 7.21 -9.76
CA THR A 122 -7.30 7.04 -11.15
C THR A 122 -8.29 6.25 -12.02
N ASP A 123 -8.47 4.96 -11.78
CA ASP A 123 -9.26 4.00 -12.58
C ASP A 123 -10.16 3.09 -11.74
N SER A 124 -10.24 3.32 -10.43
CA SER A 124 -11.03 2.50 -9.50
C SER A 124 -12.00 3.32 -8.67
N VAL A 125 -13.10 2.69 -8.25
CA VAL A 125 -14.09 3.22 -7.32
C VAL A 125 -14.33 2.25 -6.18
N PHE A 126 -14.53 2.76 -4.97
CA PHE A 126 -14.87 1.99 -3.78
C PHE A 126 -16.30 2.30 -3.35
N ILE A 127 -17.10 1.25 -3.22
CA ILE A 127 -18.53 1.33 -2.93
C ILE A 127 -18.79 0.84 -1.50
N ARG A 128 -19.65 1.53 -0.78
CA ARG A 128 -20.06 1.25 0.60
C ARG A 128 -21.16 0.19 0.65
N TYR A 129 -20.88 -1.02 0.17
CA TYR A 129 -21.89 -2.08 0.08
C TYR A 129 -22.50 -2.45 1.43
N LYS A 130 -21.71 -2.46 2.51
CA LYS A 130 -22.25 -2.76 3.85
C LYS A 130 -23.32 -1.76 4.27
N ASP A 131 -23.09 -0.46 4.06
CA ASP A 131 -24.08 0.57 4.41
C ASP A 131 -25.33 0.49 3.52
N ILE A 132 -25.18 0.04 2.26
CA ILE A 132 -26.30 -0.21 1.35
C ILE A 132 -27.08 -1.44 1.80
N MET A 133 -26.41 -2.53 2.11
CA MET A 133 -27.00 -3.77 2.62
C MET A 133 -27.79 -3.52 3.91
N ASP A 134 -27.29 -2.66 4.82
CA ASP A 134 -27.93 -2.30 6.08
C ASP A 134 -29.24 -1.48 5.88
N LYS A 135 -29.49 -0.95 4.69
CA LYS A 135 -30.78 -0.35 4.28
C LYS A 135 -31.81 -1.38 3.82
N THR A 136 -31.45 -2.64 3.77
CA THR A 136 -32.32 -3.75 3.33
C THR A 136 -32.51 -4.77 4.44
N ASP A 137 -33.46 -5.67 4.26
CA ASP A 137 -33.66 -6.83 5.12
C ASP A 137 -32.97 -8.11 4.60
N TYR A 138 -31.96 -7.95 3.72
CA TYR A 138 -31.16 -9.06 3.18
C TYR A 138 -30.51 -9.91 4.27
N LYS A 139 -30.56 -11.24 4.14
CA LYS A 139 -30.13 -12.17 5.20
C LYS A 139 -28.80 -12.88 4.91
N GLY A 140 -28.26 -12.76 3.71
CA GLY A 140 -26.97 -13.35 3.34
C GLY A 140 -25.76 -12.59 3.83
N THR A 141 -24.58 -13.04 3.44
CA THR A 141 -23.30 -12.38 3.69
C THR A 141 -23.15 -11.13 2.83
N LEU A 142 -22.15 -10.31 3.15
CA LEU A 142 -21.82 -9.14 2.33
C LEU A 142 -21.36 -9.54 0.93
N GLU A 143 -20.57 -10.60 0.85
CA GLU A 143 -20.05 -11.14 -0.40
C GLU A 143 -21.21 -11.62 -1.30
N GLU A 144 -22.14 -12.40 -0.74
CA GLU A 144 -23.35 -12.83 -1.47
C GLU A 144 -24.17 -11.64 -1.95
N PHE A 145 -24.38 -10.63 -1.10
CA PHE A 145 -25.09 -9.42 -1.47
C PHE A 145 -24.46 -8.69 -2.66
N VAL A 146 -23.13 -8.57 -2.66
CA VAL A 146 -22.38 -7.91 -3.72
C VAL A 146 -22.48 -8.70 -5.03
N PHE A 147 -22.32 -10.02 -4.96
CA PHE A 147 -22.41 -10.89 -6.14
C PHE A 147 -23.84 -10.93 -6.71
N ASP A 148 -24.84 -11.06 -5.87
CA ASP A 148 -26.25 -11.08 -6.30
C ASP A 148 -26.63 -9.81 -7.05
N ILE A 149 -26.24 -8.63 -6.56
CA ILE A 149 -26.45 -7.36 -7.27
C ILE A 149 -25.67 -7.35 -8.58
N GLY A 150 -24.41 -7.78 -8.55
CA GLY A 150 -23.51 -7.79 -9.71
C GLY A 150 -24.07 -8.64 -10.83
N GLU A 151 -24.38 -9.90 -10.53
CA GLU A 151 -24.82 -10.89 -11.52
C GLU A 151 -26.23 -10.63 -12.07
N ASN A 152 -27.15 -10.12 -11.24
CA ASN A 152 -28.52 -9.96 -11.62
C ASN A 152 -28.91 -8.61 -12.25
N ASP A 153 -28.05 -7.55 -12.11
CA ASP A 153 -28.39 -6.23 -12.69
C ASP A 153 -27.14 -5.33 -12.91
N LEU A 154 -26.25 -5.17 -11.92
CA LEU A 154 -25.26 -4.09 -11.93
C LEU A 154 -24.21 -4.24 -13.04
N ASN A 155 -23.75 -5.47 -13.32
CA ASN A 155 -22.74 -5.71 -14.36
C ASN A 155 -23.24 -5.27 -15.75
N ASP A 156 -24.50 -5.56 -16.08
CA ASP A 156 -25.09 -5.12 -17.35
C ASP A 156 -25.30 -3.61 -17.36
N CYS A 157 -25.76 -3.02 -16.28
CA CYS A 157 -25.90 -1.57 -16.14
C CYS A 157 -24.57 -0.83 -16.31
N VAL A 158 -23.46 -1.36 -15.75
CA VAL A 158 -22.11 -0.80 -15.90
C VAL A 158 -21.66 -0.89 -17.36
N LYS A 159 -21.87 -2.02 -18.01
CA LYS A 159 -21.55 -2.21 -19.43
C LYS A 159 -22.30 -1.22 -20.30
N ASP A 160 -23.60 -1.08 -20.10
CA ASP A 160 -24.45 -0.13 -20.84
C ASP A 160 -24.02 1.32 -20.58
N MET A 161 -23.66 1.65 -19.34
CA MET A 161 -23.12 2.96 -18.97
C MET A 161 -21.85 3.28 -19.72
N LEU A 162 -20.89 2.36 -19.79
CA LEU A 162 -19.61 2.56 -20.51
C LEU A 162 -19.84 2.71 -22.01
N VAL A 163 -20.69 1.87 -22.62
CA VAL A 163 -21.07 1.98 -24.03
C VAL A 163 -21.75 3.33 -24.31
N GLY A 164 -22.71 3.72 -23.45
CA GLY A 164 -23.38 5.01 -23.55
C GLY A 164 -22.43 6.19 -23.43
N TYR A 165 -21.46 6.10 -22.50
CA TYR A 165 -20.41 7.11 -22.35
C TYR A 165 -19.59 7.28 -23.63
N ILE A 166 -19.09 6.19 -24.20
CA ILE A 166 -18.26 6.22 -25.42
C ILE A 166 -19.04 6.85 -26.57
N ARG A 167 -20.30 6.44 -26.78
CA ARG A 167 -21.17 6.99 -27.83
C ARG A 167 -21.39 8.49 -27.67
N LYS A 168 -21.62 8.94 -26.44
CA LYS A 168 -21.94 10.34 -26.14
C LYS A 168 -20.74 11.27 -26.26
N PHE A 169 -19.57 10.87 -25.79
CA PHE A 169 -18.45 11.77 -25.60
C PHE A 169 -17.29 11.59 -26.61
N ASN A 170 -17.18 10.44 -27.24
CA ASN A 170 -16.07 10.18 -28.19
C ASN A 170 -16.49 10.30 -29.67
N GLY A 171 -17.75 10.59 -29.97
CA GLY A 171 -18.21 10.78 -31.35
C GLY A 171 -18.15 9.53 -32.25
N PHE A 172 -17.75 8.38 -31.72
CA PHE A 172 -17.71 7.13 -32.45
C PHE A 172 -19.13 6.56 -32.55
N GLN A 173 -19.81 6.85 -33.66
CA GLN A 173 -21.12 6.28 -33.96
C GLN A 173 -21.04 4.84 -34.51
N GLN A 174 -19.88 4.39 -34.93
CA GLN A 174 -19.72 3.06 -35.51
C GLN A 174 -19.53 1.99 -34.44
N LYS A 175 -20.11 0.81 -34.72
CA LYS A 175 -19.98 -0.49 -34.05
C LYS A 175 -18.66 -0.65 -33.25
N ILE A 176 -18.57 0.05 -32.11
CA ILE A 176 -17.61 -0.33 -31.12
C ILE A 176 -18.19 -1.59 -30.54
N ASP A 177 -17.56 -2.71 -30.83
CA ASP A 177 -17.75 -3.93 -30.10
C ASP A 177 -17.47 -3.58 -28.63
N GLY A 178 -18.53 -3.29 -27.86
CA GLY A 178 -18.44 -2.71 -26.51
C GLY A 178 -17.65 -3.57 -25.53
N GLN A 179 -17.28 -4.78 -25.95
CA GLN A 179 -16.45 -5.70 -25.18
C GLN A 179 -14.95 -5.34 -25.18
N ARG A 180 -14.46 -4.50 -26.13
CA ARG A 180 -13.02 -4.29 -26.32
C ARG A 180 -12.49 -2.93 -25.92
N SER A 181 -13.30 -1.91 -25.72
CA SER A 181 -12.81 -0.54 -25.57
C SER A 181 -12.64 -0.08 -24.12
N MET A 182 -13.58 -0.40 -23.25
CA MET A 182 -13.51 -0.08 -21.81
C MET A 182 -14.21 -1.18 -21.01
N LYS A 183 -13.56 -1.61 -19.95
CA LYS A 183 -14.12 -2.59 -19.00
C LYS A 183 -13.87 -2.09 -17.57
N LEU A 184 -14.92 -2.06 -16.78
CA LEU A 184 -14.82 -1.92 -15.34
C LEU A 184 -15.03 -3.30 -14.73
N ALA A 185 -13.97 -3.89 -14.18
CA ALA A 185 -14.03 -5.20 -13.57
C ALA A 185 -14.25 -5.07 -12.05
N PHE A 186 -14.96 -6.04 -11.48
CA PHE A 186 -15.02 -6.21 -10.05
C PHE A 186 -13.76 -6.92 -9.57
N GLU A 187 -12.99 -6.27 -8.70
CA GLU A 187 -11.66 -6.75 -8.30
C GLU A 187 -11.66 -7.39 -6.92
N MET A 188 -12.28 -6.73 -5.93
CA MET A 188 -12.18 -7.18 -4.54
C MET A 188 -13.35 -6.73 -3.66
N ILE A 189 -13.54 -7.46 -2.55
CA ILE A 189 -14.37 -7.06 -1.41
C ILE A 189 -13.46 -6.92 -0.19
N CYS A 190 -13.71 -5.91 0.64
CA CYS A 190 -12.98 -5.70 1.88
C CYS A 190 -13.93 -5.81 3.08
N HIS A 191 -13.50 -6.52 4.14
CA HIS A 191 -14.19 -6.48 5.44
C HIS A 191 -14.26 -5.05 5.98
N ASN A 192 -13.16 -4.31 5.85
CA ASN A 192 -13.09 -2.89 6.16
C ASN A 192 -11.91 -2.22 5.45
N VAL A 193 -12.00 -0.89 5.32
CA VAL A 193 -10.93 -0.06 4.74
C VAL A 193 -10.71 1.16 5.61
N LEU A 194 -9.46 1.41 5.98
CA LEU A 194 -8.99 2.57 6.71
C LEU A 194 -8.45 3.62 5.74
N TRP A 195 -9.17 4.73 5.58
CA TRP A 195 -8.74 5.85 4.74
C TRP A 195 -7.93 6.84 5.57
N THR A 196 -6.64 7.01 5.27
CA THR A 196 -5.80 7.97 6.02
C THR A 196 -5.67 9.30 5.29
N SER A 197 -5.48 9.27 3.98
CA SER A 197 -5.45 10.46 3.11
C SER A 197 -5.50 10.03 1.64
N LYS A 198 -5.49 11.00 0.72
CA LYS A 198 -5.44 10.71 -0.73
C LYS A 198 -4.30 9.75 -1.06
N LYS A 199 -4.61 8.62 -1.70
CA LYS A 199 -3.67 7.55 -2.08
C LYS A 199 -2.98 6.83 -0.90
N LYS A 200 -3.53 6.94 0.30
CA LYS A 200 -3.01 6.29 1.50
C LYS A 200 -4.14 5.64 2.28
N TYR A 201 -4.13 4.33 2.32
CA TYR A 201 -5.18 3.53 2.95
C TYR A 201 -4.70 2.13 3.30
N ILE A 202 -5.48 1.44 4.12
CA ILE A 202 -5.26 0.07 4.54
C ILE A 202 -6.54 -0.72 4.23
N LYS A 203 -6.41 -1.81 3.48
CA LYS A 203 -7.52 -2.72 3.13
C LYS A 203 -7.38 -4.03 3.88
N ASN A 204 -8.45 -4.49 4.50
CA ASN A 204 -8.60 -5.84 5.02
C ASN A 204 -9.51 -6.60 4.06
N ILE A 205 -8.92 -7.37 3.16
CA ILE A 205 -9.58 -7.97 2.00
C ILE A 205 -10.28 -9.26 2.43
N SER A 206 -11.55 -9.42 2.05
CA SER A 206 -12.33 -10.65 2.27
C SER A 206 -12.43 -11.53 1.03
N TRP A 207 -12.38 -10.90 -0.15
CA TRP A 207 -12.38 -11.61 -1.43
C TRP A 207 -11.59 -10.81 -2.48
N GLU A 208 -10.78 -11.50 -3.29
CA GLU A 208 -10.01 -10.92 -4.40
C GLU A 208 -9.83 -11.96 -5.50
N GLU A 209 -10.21 -11.64 -6.73
CA GLU A 209 -10.03 -12.47 -7.93
C GLU A 209 -10.41 -13.96 -7.74
N GLY A 210 -11.51 -14.25 -7.04
CA GLY A 210 -12.02 -15.61 -6.82
C GLY A 210 -11.55 -16.29 -5.54
N VAL A 211 -10.66 -15.67 -4.78
CA VAL A 211 -10.12 -16.22 -3.53
C VAL A 211 -10.75 -15.53 -2.32
N TYR A 212 -11.24 -16.32 -1.36
CA TYR A 212 -11.78 -15.82 -0.09
C TYR A 212 -10.69 -15.81 0.99
N PHE A 213 -10.66 -14.75 1.79
CA PHE A 213 -9.75 -14.57 2.90
C PHE A 213 -10.49 -14.41 4.22
N LYS A 214 -9.96 -15.01 5.27
CA LYS A 214 -10.43 -14.75 6.64
C LYS A 214 -10.09 -13.32 7.06
N PRO A 215 -10.80 -12.75 8.05
CA PRO A 215 -10.43 -11.44 8.59
C PRO A 215 -8.95 -11.38 8.97
N LEU A 216 -8.26 -10.33 8.49
CA LEU A 216 -6.83 -10.05 8.69
C LEU A 216 -5.84 -11.01 8.00
N GLU A 217 -6.30 -11.98 7.23
CA GLU A 217 -5.43 -12.88 6.47
C GLU A 217 -4.77 -12.14 5.30
N ASN A 218 -5.51 -11.26 4.62
CA ASN A 218 -4.99 -10.42 3.53
C ASN A 218 -5.18 -8.93 3.85
N VAL A 219 -4.15 -8.32 4.45
CA VAL A 219 -4.12 -6.87 4.77
C VAL A 219 -3.15 -6.16 3.85
N GLU A 220 -3.69 -5.34 2.97
CA GLU A 220 -2.90 -4.53 2.04
C GLU A 220 -2.79 -3.08 2.53
N VAL A 221 -1.55 -2.56 2.55
CA VAL A 221 -1.25 -1.18 2.94
C VAL A 221 -0.76 -0.41 1.72
N LYS A 222 -1.42 0.69 1.37
CA LYS A 222 -1.04 1.56 0.25
C LYS A 222 -0.55 2.91 0.73
N GLY A 223 0.57 3.36 0.17
CA GLY A 223 1.10 4.73 0.32
C GLY A 223 1.57 5.15 1.71
N LEU A 224 1.50 4.28 2.71
CA LEU A 224 1.94 4.54 4.07
C LEU A 224 3.41 4.19 4.30
N ASP A 225 3.99 4.76 5.36
CA ASP A 225 5.40 4.60 5.72
C ASP A 225 5.78 3.15 6.05
N ILE A 226 4.80 2.31 6.41
CA ILE A 226 4.97 0.86 6.64
C ILE A 226 5.59 0.15 5.43
N ASN A 227 5.28 0.56 4.20
CA ASN A 227 5.77 -0.08 2.98
C ASN A 227 7.02 0.59 2.38
N LYS A 228 7.56 1.63 3.02
CA LYS A 228 8.78 2.27 2.53
C LYS A 228 9.99 1.35 2.67
N SER A 229 10.80 1.28 1.63
CA SER A 229 12.05 0.49 1.64
C SER A 229 13.10 1.01 2.63
N SER A 230 13.01 2.28 3.04
CA SER A 230 13.85 2.88 4.07
C SER A 230 13.47 2.49 5.50
N THR A 231 12.21 2.09 5.73
CA THR A 231 11.76 1.60 7.04
C THR A 231 12.32 0.19 7.28
N PRO A 232 13.05 -0.06 8.36
CA PRO A 232 13.60 -1.37 8.66
C PRO A 232 12.53 -2.47 8.71
N LYS A 233 12.89 -3.69 8.32
CA LYS A 233 11.93 -4.81 8.25
C LYS A 233 11.27 -5.07 9.60
N PHE A 234 12.05 -5.12 10.67
CA PHE A 234 11.56 -5.29 12.03
C PHE A 234 10.52 -4.22 12.42
N VAL A 235 10.81 -2.95 12.14
CA VAL A 235 9.86 -1.84 12.44
C VAL A 235 8.58 -1.96 11.61
N ARG A 236 8.68 -2.41 10.35
CA ARG A 236 7.49 -2.67 9.52
C ARG A 236 6.61 -3.78 10.11
N GLU A 237 7.21 -4.79 10.71
CA GLU A 237 6.49 -5.87 11.39
C GLU A 237 5.76 -5.34 12.63
N LEU A 238 6.42 -4.54 13.48
CA LEU A 238 5.77 -3.88 14.63
C LEU A 238 4.59 -3.00 14.21
N LEU A 239 4.76 -2.21 13.15
CA LEU A 239 3.67 -1.38 12.59
C LEU A 239 2.52 -2.23 12.04
N ARG A 240 2.80 -3.36 11.39
CA ARG A 240 1.77 -4.29 10.91
C ARG A 240 1.00 -4.94 12.05
N GLU A 241 1.68 -5.39 13.10
CA GLU A 241 1.03 -5.91 14.31
C GLU A 241 0.05 -4.88 14.89
N THR A 242 0.46 -3.62 14.92
CA THR A 242 -0.40 -2.53 15.43
C THR A 242 -1.57 -2.20 14.49
N VAL A 243 -1.35 -2.26 13.17
CA VAL A 243 -2.43 -2.14 12.18
C VAL A 243 -3.44 -3.26 12.35
N HIS A 244 -2.99 -4.51 12.53
CA HIS A 244 -3.88 -5.64 12.81
C HIS A 244 -4.69 -5.41 14.10
N TYR A 245 -4.04 -4.93 15.15
CA TYR A 245 -4.72 -4.56 16.40
C TYR A 245 -5.83 -3.54 16.16
N ILE A 246 -5.55 -2.46 15.39
CA ILE A 246 -6.55 -1.43 15.06
C ILE A 246 -7.72 -2.02 14.24
N LEU A 247 -7.44 -2.88 13.26
CA LEU A 247 -8.47 -3.48 12.41
C LEU A 247 -9.34 -4.50 13.14
N GLN A 248 -8.84 -5.13 14.21
CA GLN A 248 -9.59 -6.06 15.05
C GLN A 248 -10.57 -5.36 15.97
N HIS A 249 -10.29 -4.14 16.40
CA HIS A 249 -11.08 -3.40 17.37
C HIS A 249 -11.85 -2.28 16.69
N ARG A 250 -13.13 -2.51 16.45
CA ARG A 250 -14.03 -1.52 15.82
C ARG A 250 -14.11 -0.20 16.60
N GLU A 251 -14.03 -0.30 17.93
CA GLU A 251 -13.88 0.81 18.88
C GLU A 251 -12.60 0.58 19.67
N LEU A 252 -11.62 1.46 19.52
CA LEU A 252 -10.36 1.37 20.24
C LEU A 252 -10.52 1.83 21.67
N ASN A 253 -10.35 0.93 22.65
CA ASN A 253 -10.09 1.32 24.02
C ASN A 253 -8.71 1.98 24.10
N LEU A 254 -8.68 3.27 24.42
CA LEU A 254 -7.44 4.06 24.40
C LEU A 254 -6.38 3.51 25.39
N ARG A 255 -6.80 3.01 26.56
CA ARG A 255 -5.89 2.44 27.57
C ARG A 255 -5.20 1.19 27.03
N ASP A 256 -5.98 0.24 26.55
CA ASP A 256 -5.46 -1.03 26.03
C ASP A 256 -4.57 -0.80 24.79
N PHE A 257 -4.94 0.20 23.98
CA PHE A 257 -4.15 0.60 22.84
C PHE A 257 -2.79 1.22 23.23
N ILE A 258 -2.77 2.08 24.26
CA ILE A 258 -1.53 2.64 24.81
C ILE A 258 -0.63 1.51 25.34
N ASP A 259 -1.20 0.55 26.06
CA ASP A 259 -0.45 -0.60 26.59
C ASP A 259 0.11 -1.47 25.45
N HIS A 260 -0.65 -1.67 24.35
CA HIS A 260 -0.14 -2.30 23.15
C HIS A 260 1.05 -1.52 22.57
N VAL A 261 0.97 -0.19 22.45
CA VAL A 261 2.06 0.64 21.91
C VAL A 261 3.30 0.60 22.82
N LYS A 262 3.13 0.58 24.15
CA LYS A 262 4.23 0.39 25.10
C LYS A 262 4.92 -0.96 24.94
N MET A 263 4.16 -2.02 24.71
CA MET A 263 4.71 -3.35 24.41
C MET A 263 5.54 -3.31 23.12
N GLN A 264 5.06 -2.66 22.07
CA GLN A 264 5.83 -2.50 20.83
C GLN A 264 7.12 -1.69 21.05
N LYS A 265 7.06 -0.64 21.89
CA LYS A 265 8.25 0.13 22.28
C LYS A 265 9.28 -0.75 23.00
N SER A 266 8.87 -1.57 23.94
CA SER A 266 9.77 -2.49 24.63
C SER A 266 10.46 -3.47 23.68
N LYS A 267 9.73 -4.03 22.69
CA LYS A 267 10.32 -4.85 21.62
C LYS A 267 11.35 -4.05 20.81
N PHE A 268 11.03 -2.80 20.47
CA PHE A 268 11.90 -1.92 19.70
C PHE A 268 13.20 -1.59 20.45
N GLU A 269 13.13 -1.29 21.74
CA GLU A 269 14.28 -0.95 22.58
C GLU A 269 15.20 -2.15 22.86
N SER A 270 14.68 -3.38 22.74
CA SER A 270 15.47 -4.62 22.87
C SER A 270 16.08 -5.09 21.55
N ALA A 271 15.78 -4.41 20.44
CA ALA A 271 16.28 -4.80 19.12
C ALA A 271 17.73 -4.36 18.88
N ASN A 272 18.42 -5.07 17.98
CA ASN A 272 19.76 -4.69 17.55
C ASN A 272 19.76 -3.41 16.71
N VAL A 273 20.90 -2.73 16.66
CA VAL A 273 21.04 -1.50 15.87
C VAL A 273 20.68 -1.69 14.41
N GLU A 274 21.00 -2.82 13.81
CA GLU A 274 20.71 -3.17 12.40
C GLU A 274 19.22 -3.25 12.12
N ASP A 275 18.44 -3.70 13.11
CA ASP A 275 17.00 -3.88 12.99
C ASP A 275 16.21 -2.56 13.08
N VAL A 276 16.82 -1.53 13.67
CA VAL A 276 16.18 -0.22 13.87
C VAL A 276 16.84 0.91 13.08
N ALA A 277 17.99 0.69 12.46
CA ALA A 277 18.67 1.70 11.66
C ALA A 277 18.05 1.88 10.27
N ILE A 278 17.93 3.13 9.83
CA ILE A 278 17.30 3.55 8.58
C ILE A 278 18.23 3.26 7.40
N SER A 279 17.76 2.43 6.45
CA SER A 279 18.54 2.09 5.27
C SER A 279 18.36 3.14 4.17
N GLN A 280 19.46 3.73 3.69
CA GLN A 280 19.40 4.76 2.63
C GLN A 280 20.68 4.76 1.78
N ARG A 281 20.57 5.28 0.54
CA ARG A 281 21.71 5.52 -0.34
C ARG A 281 22.29 6.89 -0.09
N VAL A 282 23.62 6.99 -0.05
CA VAL A 282 24.37 8.26 0.05
C VAL A 282 24.58 8.81 -1.35
N ASN A 283 24.03 9.98 -1.66
CA ASN A 283 24.24 10.64 -2.94
C ASN A 283 24.86 12.03 -2.73
N GLY A 284 25.95 12.30 -3.44
CA GLY A 284 26.62 13.61 -3.42
C GLY A 284 27.39 13.89 -2.12
N TYR A 285 27.96 12.85 -1.49
CA TYR A 285 28.75 12.99 -0.27
C TYR A 285 29.80 14.10 -0.42
N GLU A 286 30.60 14.05 -1.47
CA GLU A 286 31.72 14.95 -1.77
C GLU A 286 31.26 16.41 -2.02
N LYS A 287 30.02 16.57 -2.46
CA LYS A 287 29.41 17.88 -2.72
C LYS A 287 29.03 18.61 -1.43
N TYR A 288 28.64 17.88 -0.40
CA TYR A 288 28.03 18.45 0.81
C TYR A 288 28.96 18.48 2.02
N VAL A 289 30.00 17.64 2.03
CA VAL A 289 30.96 17.58 3.14
C VAL A 289 32.18 18.42 2.82
N ILE A 290 32.35 19.50 3.58
CA ILE A 290 33.58 20.30 3.58
C ILE A 290 34.43 19.75 4.74
N THR A 291 35.61 19.25 4.46
CA THR A 291 36.53 18.77 5.51
C THR A 291 36.99 19.95 6.33
N ALA A 292 36.55 20.00 7.59
CA ALA A 292 37.03 21.04 8.50
C ALA A 292 38.36 20.69 9.16
N LYS A 293 39.09 21.70 9.60
CA LYS A 293 40.19 21.54 10.51
C LYS A 293 39.68 21.09 11.88
N ASP A 294 40.39 20.19 12.54
CA ASP A 294 40.17 19.72 13.93
C ASP A 294 38.93 18.82 14.16
N GLY A 295 38.43 18.14 13.13
CA GLY A 295 37.38 17.12 13.29
C GLY A 295 35.97 17.68 13.42
N VAL A 296 35.79 18.99 13.27
CA VAL A 296 34.48 19.64 13.13
C VAL A 296 34.13 19.67 11.65
N PHE A 297 32.99 19.07 11.27
CA PHE A 297 32.52 19.07 9.88
C PHE A 297 31.74 20.35 9.59
N GLU A 298 32.12 21.04 8.54
CA GLU A 298 31.30 22.05 7.92
C GLU A 298 30.51 21.41 6.78
N TYR A 299 29.23 21.75 6.69
CA TYR A 299 28.33 21.23 5.68
C TYR A 299 27.76 22.35 4.81
N VAL A 300 27.62 22.07 3.53
CA VAL A 300 26.89 22.95 2.62
C VAL A 300 25.42 22.95 3.00
N LYS A 301 24.73 24.10 2.87
CA LYS A 301 23.31 24.23 3.12
C LYS A 301 22.52 23.16 2.34
N GLY A 302 21.61 22.46 3.01
CA GLY A 302 20.82 21.38 2.43
C GLY A 302 21.43 19.98 2.55
N VAL A 303 22.52 19.83 3.33
CA VAL A 303 23.05 18.51 3.67
C VAL A 303 21.95 17.64 4.30
N THR A 304 21.87 16.40 3.85
CA THR A 304 20.90 15.44 4.38
C THR A 304 21.48 14.66 5.56
N ILE A 305 20.59 14.10 6.39
CA ILE A 305 20.96 13.43 7.64
C ILE A 305 21.88 12.22 7.40
N GLN A 306 21.65 11.44 6.33
CA GLN A 306 22.48 10.30 5.98
C GLN A 306 23.92 10.70 5.60
N ILE A 307 24.10 11.90 5.00
CA ILE A 307 25.44 12.42 4.69
C ILE A 307 26.15 12.86 5.96
N ARG A 308 25.45 13.54 6.88
CA ARG A 308 25.98 13.89 8.20
C ARG A 308 26.43 12.65 8.97
N ALA A 309 25.56 11.65 9.06
CA ALA A 309 25.86 10.40 9.75
C ALA A 309 27.06 9.67 9.11
N SER A 310 27.16 9.67 7.78
CA SER A 310 28.30 9.09 7.04
C SER A 310 29.60 9.81 7.30
N SER A 311 29.60 11.14 7.44
CA SER A 311 30.82 11.90 7.73
C SER A 311 31.32 11.64 9.14
N VAL A 312 30.43 11.50 10.12
CA VAL A 312 30.78 11.11 11.49
C VAL A 312 31.42 9.72 11.50
N TYR A 313 30.82 8.73 10.84
CA TYR A 313 31.39 7.40 10.69
C TYR A 313 32.79 7.44 10.06
N ASN A 314 32.97 8.16 8.95
CA ASN A 314 34.26 8.25 8.25
C ASN A 314 35.35 8.89 9.13
N ALA A 315 34.97 9.89 9.94
CA ALA A 315 35.91 10.53 10.88
C ALA A 315 36.35 9.58 11.99
N GLU A 316 35.40 8.89 12.60
CA GLU A 316 35.67 7.90 13.64
C GLU A 316 36.50 6.73 13.08
N LEU A 317 36.16 6.23 11.89
CA LEU A 317 36.94 5.18 11.23
C LEU A 317 38.38 5.60 10.98
N THR A 318 38.59 6.84 10.52
CA THR A 318 39.96 7.37 10.24
C THR A 318 40.81 7.43 11.50
N LYS A 319 40.23 7.76 12.65
CA LYS A 319 40.91 7.81 13.95
C LYS A 319 41.10 6.43 14.59
N SER A 320 40.28 5.44 14.16
CA SER A 320 40.24 4.13 14.78
C SER A 320 41.37 3.21 14.30
N LYS A 321 41.72 2.23 15.13
CA LYS A 321 42.63 1.12 14.74
C LYS A 321 41.98 0.18 13.70
N TYR A 322 40.69 0.31 13.45
CA TYR A 322 39.91 -0.54 12.56
C TYR A 322 39.79 -0.02 11.11
N LYS A 323 40.54 1.04 10.76
CA LYS A 323 40.56 1.65 9.41
C LYS A 323 40.90 0.66 8.28
N HIS A 324 41.52 -0.46 8.59
CA HIS A 324 41.83 -1.53 7.62
C HIS A 324 40.73 -2.61 7.54
N LYS A 325 39.85 -2.66 8.54
CA LYS A 325 38.77 -3.63 8.63
C LYS A 325 37.51 -3.13 7.92
N TYR A 326 37.20 -1.86 8.07
CA TYR A 326 35.97 -1.26 7.58
C TYR A 326 36.19 -0.31 6.40
N GLN A 327 35.21 -0.25 5.51
CA GLN A 327 35.28 0.60 4.33
C GLN A 327 34.72 2.00 4.64
N GLN A 328 35.39 3.04 4.10
CA GLN A 328 34.87 4.41 4.13
C GLN A 328 33.60 4.53 3.29
N ILE A 329 32.62 5.26 3.79
CA ILE A 329 31.36 5.56 3.09
C ILE A 329 31.62 6.63 2.03
N ARG A 330 31.17 6.38 0.78
CA ARG A 330 31.29 7.26 -0.38
C ARG A 330 29.94 7.41 -1.09
N SER A 331 29.84 8.39 -1.99
CA SER A 331 28.68 8.54 -2.87
C SER A 331 28.36 7.23 -3.62
N GLY A 332 27.08 6.90 -3.70
CA GLY A 332 26.54 5.70 -4.33
C GLY A 332 26.37 4.51 -3.39
N MET A 333 27.02 4.50 -2.23
CA MET A 333 26.92 3.39 -1.28
C MET A 333 25.57 3.39 -0.55
N LYS A 334 25.09 2.19 -0.21
CA LYS A 334 23.94 1.98 0.66
C LYS A 334 24.45 1.87 2.09
N ILE A 335 23.85 2.63 3.00
CA ILE A 335 24.19 2.70 4.41
C ILE A 335 22.96 2.43 5.28
N GLN A 336 23.23 2.19 6.56
CA GLN A 336 22.23 2.32 7.62
C GLN A 336 22.67 3.44 8.56
N TYR A 337 21.70 4.27 9.01
CA TYR A 337 21.96 5.34 9.97
C TYR A 337 20.89 5.39 11.05
N TYR A 338 21.23 5.95 12.19
CA TYR A 338 20.33 6.09 13.34
C TYR A 338 20.64 7.36 14.13
N TYR A 339 19.68 7.76 14.96
CA TYR A 339 19.86 8.83 15.93
C TYR A 339 20.66 8.34 17.13
N SER A 340 21.52 9.22 17.66
CA SER A 340 22.45 8.88 18.73
C SER A 340 22.31 9.83 19.92
N THR A 341 22.57 9.32 21.12
CA THR A 341 22.70 10.10 22.35
C THR A 341 24.13 10.53 22.63
N ASP A 342 25.10 10.19 21.74
CA ASP A 342 26.50 10.58 21.92
C ASP A 342 26.67 12.11 21.81
N PRO A 343 27.36 12.77 22.76
CA PRO A 343 27.51 14.23 22.74
C PRO A 343 28.30 14.76 21.53
N ARG A 344 29.06 13.92 20.84
CA ARG A 344 29.82 14.29 19.65
C ARG A 344 28.96 14.41 18.39
N SER A 345 27.86 13.65 18.31
CA SER A 345 26.93 13.72 17.18
C SER A 345 25.58 13.09 17.51
N ASP A 346 24.51 13.77 17.09
CA ASP A 346 23.12 13.31 17.19
C ASP A 346 22.77 12.19 16.20
N VAL A 347 23.71 11.78 15.33
CA VAL A 347 23.50 10.76 14.30
C VAL A 347 24.78 9.95 14.07
N PHE A 348 24.61 8.67 13.71
CA PHE A 348 25.71 7.79 13.33
C PHE A 348 25.28 6.89 12.18
N ALA A 349 26.24 6.43 11.36
CA ALA A 349 25.98 5.51 10.26
C ALA A 349 26.99 4.34 10.25
N PHE A 350 26.63 3.32 9.49
CA PHE A 350 27.54 2.24 9.11
C PHE A 350 27.18 1.72 7.70
N VAL A 351 28.08 0.99 7.08
CA VAL A 351 27.83 0.37 5.77
C VAL A 351 26.71 -0.67 5.91
N ASN A 352 25.77 -0.68 4.98
CA ASN A 352 24.58 -1.54 5.07
C ASN A 352 24.98 -3.03 5.21
N GLY A 353 24.56 -3.65 6.30
CA GLY A 353 24.86 -5.05 6.62
C GLY A 353 26.25 -5.30 7.21
N ASP A 354 27.00 -4.23 7.55
CA ASP A 354 28.32 -4.33 8.16
C ASP A 354 28.44 -3.34 9.33
N PRO A 355 27.77 -3.59 10.46
CA PRO A 355 27.82 -2.74 11.63
C PRO A 355 29.20 -2.79 12.28
N CYS A 356 29.75 -1.61 12.53
CA CYS A 356 31.05 -1.43 13.15
C CYS A 356 30.97 -1.46 14.68
N TYR A 357 30.59 -2.61 15.25
CA TYR A 357 30.32 -2.76 16.70
C TYR A 357 31.42 -2.23 17.61
N GLU A 358 32.65 -2.18 17.15
CA GLU A 358 33.82 -1.74 17.93
C GLU A 358 33.86 -0.22 18.20
N PHE A 359 33.08 0.57 17.43
CA PHE A 359 33.08 2.03 17.60
C PHE A 359 31.71 2.66 17.29
N LEU A 360 30.61 1.88 17.43
CA LEU A 360 29.24 2.41 17.34
C LEU A 360 29.00 3.47 18.43
N TYR A 361 28.23 4.47 18.06
CA TYR A 361 27.67 5.40 19.02
C TYR A 361 26.42 4.81 19.69
N PRO A 362 26.10 5.19 20.93
CA PRO A 362 24.90 4.73 21.61
C PRO A 362 23.64 5.23 20.86
N ILE A 363 22.65 4.35 20.72
CA ILE A 363 21.40 4.67 20.02
C ILE A 363 20.50 5.52 20.90
N ASP A 364 19.88 6.54 20.33
CA ASP A 364 18.71 7.20 20.90
C ASP A 364 17.45 6.42 20.50
N TYR A 365 17.13 5.37 21.24
CA TYR A 365 15.96 4.55 20.99
C TYR A 365 14.65 5.35 21.06
N SER A 366 14.56 6.35 21.94
CA SER A 366 13.37 7.17 22.07
C SER A 366 13.11 7.99 20.81
N LYS A 367 14.16 8.66 20.30
CA LYS A 367 14.09 9.42 19.05
C LYS A 367 13.85 8.53 17.84
N GLN A 368 14.54 7.39 17.80
CA GLN A 368 14.41 6.41 16.72
C GLN A 368 13.01 5.82 16.66
N PHE A 369 12.42 5.46 17.82
CA PHE A 369 11.03 4.98 17.92
C PHE A 369 10.03 6.05 17.52
N GLU A 370 10.19 7.28 18.00
CA GLU A 370 9.34 8.41 17.60
C GLU A 370 9.28 8.57 16.08
N MET A 371 10.44 8.56 15.42
CA MET A 371 10.54 8.80 13.99
C MET A 371 10.03 7.64 13.14
N LEU A 372 10.36 6.40 13.51
CA LEU A 372 10.09 5.22 12.69
C LEU A 372 8.76 4.53 12.98
N TYR A 373 8.28 4.62 14.20
CA TYR A 373 7.06 3.93 14.62
C TYR A 373 5.94 4.88 15.02
N LEU A 374 6.18 5.77 15.98
CA LEU A 374 5.12 6.59 16.57
C LEU A 374 4.58 7.65 15.59
N SER A 375 5.44 8.34 14.85
CA SER A 375 5.02 9.34 13.87
C SER A 375 4.21 8.74 12.70
N PRO A 376 4.60 7.61 12.08
CA PRO A 376 3.75 6.88 11.14
C PRO A 376 2.43 6.39 11.75
N LEU A 377 2.45 5.85 12.96
CA LEU A 377 1.26 5.38 13.67
C LEU A 377 0.28 6.53 13.93
N ASN A 378 0.76 7.68 14.40
CA ASN A 378 -0.07 8.85 14.68
C ASN A 378 -0.83 9.33 13.43
N LYS A 379 -0.24 9.23 12.23
CA LYS A 379 -0.94 9.54 10.98
C LYS A 379 -2.12 8.59 10.70
N ILE A 380 -2.01 7.33 11.14
CA ILE A 380 -3.07 6.34 10.99
C ILE A 380 -4.18 6.61 12.00
N ILE A 381 -3.86 6.70 13.29
CA ILE A 381 -4.88 6.81 14.34
C ILE A 381 -5.62 8.15 14.31
N THR A 382 -4.96 9.24 13.92
CA THR A 382 -5.65 10.53 13.75
C THR A 382 -6.68 10.51 12.61
N SER A 383 -6.47 9.70 11.59
CA SER A 383 -7.43 9.55 10.49
C SER A 383 -8.74 8.84 10.90
N ILE A 384 -8.72 8.11 11.99
CA ILE A 384 -9.90 7.44 12.57
C ILE A 384 -10.46 8.19 13.81
N GLY A 385 -10.03 9.43 14.01
CA GLY A 385 -10.54 10.28 15.08
C GLY A 385 -9.89 10.08 16.46
N VAL A 386 -8.85 9.24 16.55
CA VAL A 386 -8.07 9.06 17.77
C VAL A 386 -7.02 10.14 17.88
N GLN A 387 -6.87 10.76 19.05
CA GLN A 387 -5.86 11.79 19.27
C GLN A 387 -4.45 11.21 19.13
N ALA A 388 -3.52 11.99 18.54
CA ALA A 388 -2.13 11.59 18.43
C ALA A 388 -1.51 11.31 19.80
N LEU A 389 -0.79 10.19 19.90
CA LEU A 389 -0.10 9.81 21.14
C LEU A 389 1.20 10.61 21.26
N PRO A 390 1.39 11.40 22.32
CA PRO A 390 2.66 12.06 22.58
C PRO A 390 3.71 11.07 23.10
N VAL A 391 4.97 11.36 22.86
CA VAL A 391 6.10 10.52 23.32
C VAL A 391 6.08 10.35 24.83
N SER A 392 5.70 11.41 25.57
CA SER A 392 5.61 11.38 27.05
C SER A 392 4.61 10.36 27.59
N LEU A 393 3.53 10.07 26.86
CA LEU A 393 2.53 9.09 27.29
C LEU A 393 3.02 7.65 27.15
N ILE A 394 4.04 7.44 26.30
CA ILE A 394 4.64 6.14 25.98
C ILE A 394 6.00 5.99 26.66
N ALA A 395 6.48 7.02 27.34
CA ALA A 395 7.66 6.92 28.19
C ALA A 395 7.39 5.87 29.30
N PHE A 396 8.32 4.92 29.43
CA PHE A 396 8.28 3.97 30.54
C PHE A 396 8.40 4.78 31.84
N ASP A 397 7.43 4.62 32.72
CA ASP A 397 7.58 5.08 34.10
C ASP A 397 8.40 4.00 34.84
N PRO A 398 9.66 4.27 35.21
CA PRO A 398 10.51 3.25 35.85
C PRO A 398 10.16 2.98 37.30
N LEU A 399 8.96 3.42 37.75
CA LEU A 399 8.54 3.38 39.16
C LEU A 399 7.31 2.50 39.39
N TRP A 400 7.33 1.23 38.92
CA TRP A 400 6.51 0.17 39.53
C TRP A 400 7.15 -1.19 39.27
#